data_6947f091f0b735130fc315410b38bba6
#
_entry.id   6947f091f0b735130fc315410b38bba6
#
_cell.length_a   1.000
_cell.length_b   1.000
_cell.length_c   1.000
_cell.angle_alpha   90.00
_cell.angle_beta   90.00
_cell.angle_gamma   90.00
#
_symmetry.space_group_name_H-M   'P 1'
#
loop_
_entity.id
_entity.type
_entity.pdbx_description
1 polymer ?
#
loop_
_entity_poly.entity_id
_entity_poly.type
_entity_poly.pdbx_seq_one_letter_code
_entity_poly.pdbx_strand_id
1 'polypeptide(L)'
;MSTMNGTAVLVTGGSRGIGAATAVRLAREGADVAFTYVRDEARAAEVAARIEAAGRKALPLRADAADPGDAAGAVAWAADALGRLDVLVNNAGIGVLGPLASLSLADVDRVLAVNVRAVFLASQAAAGRLPDGGRIVTIGSCMTQRVPGPGATLYTMSKTALTGLTKALARELGGRGITANLVHPGPVDTDMNPADGPLAPGQTPLTALGRFGTPDEVASMVAFLTGPEARYVTGAEFSVDGGHAA
;
A
#
# COMPACT_ATOMS: atom_id res chain seq x y z
N MET A 1 -24.84 3.91 1.50
CA MET A 1 -24.44 5.31 1.17
C MET A 1 -22.93 5.28 0.94
N SER A 2 -22.46 6.01 -0.08
CA SER A 2 -21.02 6.11 -0.35
C SER A 2 -20.33 6.85 0.79
N THR A 3 -19.33 6.22 1.42
CA THR A 3 -18.68 6.74 2.64
C THR A 3 -17.56 7.75 2.34
N MET A 4 -17.12 7.81 1.06
CA MET A 4 -15.97 8.61 0.62
C MET A 4 -16.29 9.66 -0.45
N ASN A 5 -17.55 10.11 -0.55
CA ASN A 5 -17.93 11.16 -1.51
C ASN A 5 -17.15 12.45 -1.28
N GLY A 6 -16.54 12.98 -2.34
CA GLY A 6 -15.73 14.19 -2.30
C GLY A 6 -14.32 14.00 -1.71
N THR A 7 -13.91 12.75 -1.48
CA THR A 7 -12.56 12.41 -1.00
C THR A 7 -11.62 12.20 -2.19
N ALA A 8 -10.41 12.70 -2.11
CA ALA A 8 -9.34 12.51 -3.07
C ALA A 8 -8.25 11.58 -2.49
N VAL A 9 -7.86 10.57 -3.25
CA VAL A 9 -6.97 9.51 -2.80
C VAL A 9 -5.78 9.38 -3.75
N LEU A 10 -4.57 9.18 -3.20
CA LEU A 10 -3.42 8.68 -3.94
C LEU A 10 -3.09 7.26 -3.49
N VAL A 11 -3.00 6.33 -4.46
CA VAL A 11 -2.50 4.96 -4.25
C VAL A 11 -1.18 4.77 -4.99
N THR A 12 -0.07 4.54 -4.29
CA THR A 12 1.19 4.24 -4.96
C THR A 12 1.23 2.79 -5.45
N GLY A 13 1.69 2.56 -6.69
CA GLY A 13 1.71 1.22 -7.29
C GLY A 13 0.32 0.64 -7.54
N GLY A 14 -0.61 1.46 -8.06
CA GLY A 14 -2.03 1.13 -8.19
C GLY A 14 -2.44 0.41 -9.47
N SER A 15 -1.52 -0.01 -10.35
CA SER A 15 -1.89 -0.63 -11.64
C SER A 15 -2.12 -2.15 -11.58
N ARG A 16 -1.83 -2.82 -10.46
CA ARG A 16 -2.01 -4.28 -10.31
C ARG A 16 -2.15 -4.70 -8.84
N GLY A 17 -2.55 -5.96 -8.63
CA GLY A 17 -2.59 -6.60 -7.30
C GLY A 17 -3.40 -5.82 -6.27
N ILE A 18 -2.87 -5.73 -5.06
CA ILE A 18 -3.50 -5.05 -3.92
C ILE A 18 -3.75 -3.57 -4.22
N GLY A 19 -2.81 -2.89 -4.89
CA GLY A 19 -2.96 -1.48 -5.22
C GLY A 19 -4.12 -1.21 -6.16
N ALA A 20 -4.28 -2.02 -7.22
CA ALA A 20 -5.39 -1.91 -8.16
C ALA A 20 -6.74 -2.20 -7.49
N ALA A 21 -6.82 -3.27 -6.69
CA ALA A 21 -8.02 -3.59 -5.93
C ALA A 21 -8.39 -2.45 -4.96
N THR A 22 -7.39 -1.88 -4.27
CA THR A 22 -7.59 -0.74 -3.37
C THR A 22 -8.10 0.48 -4.13
N ALA A 23 -7.48 0.86 -5.24
CA ALA A 23 -7.89 2.01 -6.05
C ALA A 23 -9.35 1.90 -6.51
N VAL A 24 -9.72 0.73 -7.07
CA VAL A 24 -11.08 0.46 -7.53
C VAL A 24 -12.08 0.40 -6.37
N ARG A 25 -11.68 -0.21 -5.24
CA ARG A 25 -12.56 -0.28 -4.04
C ARG A 25 -12.87 1.12 -3.51
N LEU A 26 -11.88 1.99 -3.35
CA LEU A 26 -12.08 3.35 -2.86
C LEU A 26 -12.93 4.18 -3.82
N ALA A 27 -12.76 3.99 -5.14
CA ALA A 27 -13.62 4.62 -6.14
C ALA A 27 -15.09 4.19 -6.01
N ARG A 28 -15.36 2.90 -5.81
CA ARG A 28 -16.72 2.39 -5.56
C ARG A 28 -17.35 2.95 -4.28
N GLU A 29 -16.53 3.36 -3.32
CA GLU A 29 -16.97 4.06 -2.11
C GLU A 29 -17.11 5.58 -2.30
N GLY A 30 -16.80 6.11 -3.49
CA GLY A 30 -17.07 7.48 -3.89
C GLY A 30 -15.85 8.40 -3.95
N ALA A 31 -14.63 7.87 -3.80
CA ALA A 31 -13.42 8.66 -3.90
C ALA A 31 -12.98 8.89 -5.35
N ASP A 32 -12.41 10.05 -5.64
CA ASP A 32 -11.61 10.30 -6.83
C ASP A 32 -10.19 9.78 -6.58
N VAL A 33 -9.61 9.05 -7.52
CA VAL A 33 -8.39 8.29 -7.28
C VAL A 33 -7.30 8.64 -8.28
N ALA A 34 -6.18 9.15 -7.78
CA ALA A 34 -4.90 9.14 -8.45
C ALA A 34 -4.13 7.88 -8.06
N PHE A 35 -3.37 7.31 -9.00
CA PHE A 35 -2.52 6.18 -8.67
C PHE A 35 -1.25 6.15 -9.52
N THR A 36 -0.15 5.64 -8.95
CA THR A 36 1.09 5.54 -9.70
C THR A 36 1.31 4.16 -10.32
N TYR A 37 2.06 4.13 -11.41
CA TYR A 37 2.57 2.91 -12.06
C TYR A 37 3.96 3.17 -12.66
N VAL A 38 4.72 2.11 -12.98
CA VAL A 38 6.09 2.26 -13.51
C VAL A 38 6.19 1.94 -14.99
N ARG A 39 5.69 0.77 -15.41
CA ARG A 39 5.97 0.23 -16.75
C ARG A 39 4.73 -0.12 -17.57
N ASP A 40 3.69 -0.63 -16.95
CA ASP A 40 2.54 -1.22 -17.64
C ASP A 40 1.41 -0.20 -17.74
N GLU A 41 1.47 0.60 -18.81
CA GLU A 41 0.47 1.62 -19.12
C GLU A 41 -0.89 1.00 -19.48
N ALA A 42 -0.91 -0.17 -20.15
CA ALA A 42 -2.14 -0.84 -20.50
C ALA A 42 -2.93 -1.27 -19.26
N ARG A 43 -2.26 -1.90 -18.28
CA ARG A 43 -2.88 -2.22 -16.99
C ARG A 43 -3.31 -0.98 -16.22
N ALA A 44 -2.55 0.10 -16.29
CA ALA A 44 -2.97 1.36 -15.66
C ALA A 44 -4.24 1.90 -16.30
N ALA A 45 -4.38 1.84 -17.63
CA ALA A 45 -5.58 2.23 -18.34
C ALA A 45 -6.79 1.34 -17.97
N GLU A 46 -6.61 0.02 -17.83
CA GLU A 46 -7.67 -0.89 -17.37
C GLU A 46 -8.17 -0.54 -15.97
N VAL A 47 -7.26 -0.21 -15.04
CA VAL A 47 -7.64 0.22 -13.70
C VAL A 47 -8.37 1.56 -13.75
N ALA A 48 -7.89 2.51 -14.55
CA ALA A 48 -8.56 3.80 -14.74
C ALA A 48 -9.99 3.62 -15.25
N ALA A 49 -10.20 2.79 -16.27
CA ALA A 49 -11.53 2.49 -16.81
C ALA A 49 -12.48 1.89 -15.73
N ARG A 50 -11.96 1.05 -14.83
CA ARG A 50 -12.76 0.47 -13.73
C ARG A 50 -13.15 1.52 -12.68
N ILE A 51 -12.30 2.51 -12.44
CA ILE A 51 -12.57 3.66 -11.55
C ILE A 51 -13.63 4.57 -12.19
N GLU A 52 -13.48 4.86 -13.49
CA GLU A 52 -14.42 5.67 -14.27
C GLU A 52 -15.79 5.00 -14.39
N ALA A 53 -15.85 3.68 -14.54
CA ALA A 53 -17.08 2.90 -14.52
C ALA A 53 -17.81 2.98 -13.16
N ALA A 54 -17.12 3.30 -12.08
CA ALA A 54 -17.72 3.61 -10.78
C ALA A 54 -18.19 5.09 -10.65
N GLY A 55 -18.10 5.87 -11.76
CA GLY A 55 -18.50 7.27 -11.81
C GLY A 55 -17.50 8.21 -11.11
N ARG A 56 -16.23 7.83 -10.97
CA ARG A 56 -15.21 8.60 -10.27
C ARG A 56 -14.05 8.98 -11.20
N LYS A 57 -13.34 10.05 -10.84
CA LYS A 57 -12.16 10.51 -11.58
C LYS A 57 -10.99 9.54 -11.34
N ALA A 58 -10.35 9.10 -12.43
CA ALA A 58 -9.16 8.27 -12.42
C ALA A 58 -7.97 9.05 -12.98
N LEU A 59 -6.86 9.08 -12.26
CA LEU A 59 -5.65 9.78 -12.68
C LEU A 59 -4.43 8.86 -12.55
N PRO A 60 -4.09 8.08 -13.61
CA PRO A 60 -2.84 7.32 -13.63
C PRO A 60 -1.63 8.24 -13.84
N LEU A 61 -0.59 8.06 -13.03
CA LEU A 61 0.68 8.77 -13.14
C LEU A 61 1.82 7.76 -13.30
N ARG A 62 2.64 7.91 -14.32
CA ARG A 62 3.88 7.15 -14.42
C ARG A 62 4.91 7.75 -13.46
N ALA A 63 5.30 6.99 -12.43
CA ALA A 63 6.27 7.38 -11.42
C ALA A 63 6.98 6.14 -10.84
N ASP A 64 8.31 6.17 -10.76
CA ASP A 64 9.09 5.08 -10.15
C ASP A 64 9.36 5.40 -8.68
N ALA A 65 8.81 4.59 -7.78
CA ALA A 65 9.05 4.73 -6.34
C ALA A 65 10.54 4.64 -5.95
N ALA A 66 11.42 4.08 -6.80
CA ALA A 66 12.86 4.10 -6.55
C ALA A 66 13.48 5.48 -6.77
N ASP A 67 12.86 6.35 -7.57
CA ASP A 67 13.28 7.74 -7.74
C ASP A 67 12.72 8.62 -6.62
N PRO A 68 13.57 9.35 -5.89
CA PRO A 68 13.10 10.18 -4.78
C PRO A 68 12.24 11.38 -5.23
N GLY A 69 12.49 11.91 -6.43
CA GLY A 69 11.70 13.00 -7.02
C GLY A 69 10.30 12.52 -7.39
N ASP A 70 10.18 11.35 -8.01
CA ASP A 70 8.91 10.74 -8.35
C ASP A 70 8.09 10.39 -7.09
N ALA A 71 8.75 9.84 -6.05
CA ALA A 71 8.08 9.44 -4.81
C ALA A 71 7.41 10.63 -4.09
N ALA A 72 8.10 11.76 -3.99
CA ALA A 72 7.55 12.98 -3.39
C ALA A 72 6.64 13.75 -4.37
N GLY A 73 7.04 13.83 -5.65
CA GLY A 73 6.34 14.54 -6.70
C GLY A 73 4.95 13.99 -7.01
N ALA A 74 4.77 12.66 -6.90
CA ALA A 74 3.47 12.02 -7.10
C ALA A 74 2.39 12.56 -6.14
N VAL A 75 2.77 12.86 -4.89
CA VAL A 75 1.83 13.42 -3.89
C VAL A 75 1.41 14.84 -4.27
N ALA A 76 2.38 15.69 -4.64
CA ALA A 76 2.09 17.06 -5.06
C ALA A 76 1.21 17.06 -6.32
N TRP A 77 1.59 16.26 -7.31
CA TRP A 77 0.83 16.12 -8.54
C TRP A 77 -0.61 15.64 -8.31
N ALA A 78 -0.80 14.63 -7.47
CA ALA A 78 -2.14 14.11 -7.16
C ALA A 78 -3.01 15.17 -6.48
N ALA A 79 -2.45 15.90 -5.49
CA ALA A 79 -3.15 16.96 -4.79
C ALA A 79 -3.56 18.09 -5.74
N ASP A 80 -2.68 18.51 -6.64
CA ASP A 80 -2.94 19.57 -7.59
C ASP A 80 -3.95 19.15 -8.68
N ALA A 81 -3.82 17.92 -9.22
CA ALA A 81 -4.71 17.40 -10.27
C ALA A 81 -6.11 17.02 -9.80
N LEU A 82 -6.26 16.60 -8.52
CA LEU A 82 -7.56 16.32 -7.89
C LEU A 82 -8.14 17.57 -7.19
N GLY A 83 -7.33 18.63 -7.00
CA GLY A 83 -7.71 19.84 -6.28
C GLY A 83 -7.63 19.72 -4.76
N ARG A 84 -7.36 18.52 -4.24
CA ARG A 84 -7.17 18.18 -2.82
C ARG A 84 -6.51 16.80 -2.70
N LEU A 85 -6.04 16.47 -1.52
CA LEU A 85 -5.62 15.10 -1.17
C LEU A 85 -6.05 14.81 0.27
N ASP A 86 -6.87 13.80 0.48
CA ASP A 86 -7.38 13.41 1.79
C ASP A 86 -6.75 12.12 2.31
N VAL A 87 -6.35 11.24 1.39
CA VAL A 87 -5.84 9.90 1.71
C VAL A 87 -4.59 9.60 0.90
N LEU A 88 -3.55 9.13 1.59
CA LEU A 88 -2.40 8.49 0.97
C LEU A 88 -2.41 7.00 1.31
N VAL A 89 -2.34 6.15 0.27
CA VAL A 89 -2.09 4.71 0.41
C VAL A 89 -0.70 4.38 -0.14
N ASN A 90 0.25 4.13 0.76
CA ASN A 90 1.59 3.65 0.43
C ASN A 90 1.53 2.14 0.17
N ASN A 91 1.35 1.75 -1.11
CA ASN A 91 1.25 0.35 -1.51
C ASN A 91 2.43 -0.11 -2.37
N ALA A 92 3.09 0.78 -3.13
CA ALA A 92 4.24 0.41 -3.95
C ALA A 92 5.28 -0.36 -3.14
N GLY A 93 5.72 -1.50 -3.67
CA GLY A 93 6.70 -2.35 -3.00
C GLY A 93 7.26 -3.41 -3.93
N ILE A 94 8.44 -3.89 -3.61
CA ILE A 94 9.11 -5.00 -4.29
C ILE A 94 9.56 -6.07 -3.30
N GLY A 95 9.57 -7.33 -3.75
CA GLY A 95 10.14 -8.47 -3.02
C GLY A 95 11.44 -8.92 -3.67
N VAL A 96 12.53 -8.92 -2.90
CA VAL A 96 13.77 -9.62 -3.28
C VAL A 96 14.00 -10.67 -2.21
N LEU A 97 13.92 -11.93 -2.61
CA LEU A 97 14.08 -13.10 -1.75
C LEU A 97 15.31 -13.90 -2.20
N GLY A 98 16.00 -14.49 -1.26
CA GLY A 98 17.17 -15.30 -1.54
C GLY A 98 18.06 -15.48 -0.32
N PRO A 99 19.05 -16.41 -0.38
CA PRO A 99 20.03 -16.60 0.68
C PRO A 99 20.75 -15.28 1.01
N LEU A 100 20.97 -15.00 2.29
CA LEU A 100 21.60 -13.76 2.74
C LEU A 100 22.92 -13.45 1.99
N ALA A 101 23.75 -14.49 1.79
CA ALA A 101 25.04 -14.36 1.12
C ALA A 101 24.96 -14.05 -0.38
N SER A 102 23.79 -14.21 -1.02
CA SER A 102 23.60 -13.95 -2.45
C SER A 102 23.01 -12.56 -2.74
N LEU A 103 22.59 -11.83 -1.71
CA LEU A 103 22.02 -10.50 -1.88
C LEU A 103 23.13 -9.49 -2.18
N SER A 104 23.00 -8.79 -3.30
CA SER A 104 23.95 -7.74 -3.71
C SER A 104 23.64 -6.39 -3.04
N LEU A 105 24.61 -5.48 -3.00
CA LEU A 105 24.38 -4.11 -2.55
C LEU A 105 23.30 -3.43 -3.40
N ALA A 106 23.26 -3.69 -4.70
CA ALA A 106 22.22 -3.15 -5.59
C ALA A 106 20.81 -3.63 -5.21
N ASP A 107 20.66 -4.88 -4.76
CA ASP A 107 19.39 -5.39 -4.23
C ASP A 107 18.99 -4.66 -2.95
N VAL A 108 19.95 -4.46 -2.04
CA VAL A 108 19.73 -3.73 -0.78
C VAL A 108 19.28 -2.30 -1.08
N ASP A 109 20.02 -1.57 -1.90
CA ASP A 109 19.72 -0.18 -2.24
C ASP A 109 18.34 -0.05 -2.91
N ARG A 110 18.01 -0.95 -3.84
CA ARG A 110 16.73 -0.93 -4.54
C ARG A 110 15.56 -1.24 -3.62
N VAL A 111 15.67 -2.25 -2.76
CA VAL A 111 14.61 -2.60 -1.81
C VAL A 111 14.39 -1.47 -0.81
N LEU A 112 15.44 -0.90 -0.25
CA LEU A 112 15.33 0.22 0.67
C LEU A 112 14.79 1.49 -0.02
N ALA A 113 15.18 1.74 -1.27
CA ALA A 113 14.66 2.86 -2.04
C ALA A 113 13.14 2.77 -2.21
N VAL A 114 12.63 1.61 -2.63
CA VAL A 114 11.20 1.43 -2.92
C VAL A 114 10.38 1.22 -1.63
N ASN A 115 10.80 0.28 -0.77
CA ASN A 115 9.96 -0.15 0.35
C ASN A 115 10.04 0.77 1.58
N VAL A 116 11.09 1.59 1.70
CA VAL A 116 11.33 2.42 2.89
C VAL A 116 11.40 3.90 2.52
N ARG A 117 12.41 4.31 1.72
CA ARG A 117 12.63 5.71 1.39
C ARG A 117 11.44 6.34 0.67
N ALA A 118 10.87 5.65 -0.32
CA ALA A 118 9.70 6.15 -1.04
C ALA A 118 8.50 6.36 -0.13
N VAL A 119 8.24 5.41 0.79
CA VAL A 119 7.14 5.51 1.77
C VAL A 119 7.36 6.70 2.70
N PHE A 120 8.58 6.91 3.17
CA PHE A 120 8.93 8.08 3.97
C PHE A 120 8.69 9.38 3.22
N LEU A 121 9.24 9.52 1.99
CA LEU A 121 9.14 10.74 1.19
C LEU A 121 7.68 11.06 0.78
N ALA A 122 6.91 10.05 0.39
CA ALA A 122 5.50 10.23 0.09
C ALA A 122 4.70 10.65 1.34
N SER A 123 4.97 10.04 2.50
CA SER A 123 4.32 10.42 3.76
C SER A 123 4.71 11.83 4.21
N GLN A 124 5.97 12.21 4.06
CA GLN A 124 6.46 13.57 4.35
C GLN A 124 5.77 14.61 3.45
N ALA A 125 5.70 14.36 2.14
CA ALA A 125 5.01 15.25 1.21
C ALA A 125 3.51 15.33 1.51
N ALA A 126 2.87 14.20 1.86
CA ALA A 126 1.46 14.15 2.22
C ALA A 126 1.16 14.89 3.53
N ALA A 127 2.04 14.86 4.51
CA ALA A 127 1.86 15.60 5.78
C ALA A 127 1.63 17.10 5.56
N GLY A 128 2.24 17.69 4.53
CA GLY A 128 2.05 19.10 4.15
C GLY A 128 0.82 19.37 3.27
N ARG A 129 0.17 18.33 2.72
CA ARG A 129 -0.96 18.47 1.76
C ARG A 129 -2.28 17.94 2.30
N LEU A 130 -2.24 16.97 3.21
CA LEU A 130 -3.44 16.41 3.82
C LEU A 130 -4.13 17.48 4.69
N PRO A 131 -5.48 17.59 4.62
CA PRO A 131 -6.25 18.40 5.56
C PRO A 131 -6.24 17.76 6.95
N ASP A 132 -6.73 18.50 7.93
CA ASP A 132 -7.05 17.94 9.23
C ASP A 132 -8.08 16.81 9.06
N GLY A 133 -7.85 15.71 9.77
CA GLY A 133 -8.63 14.49 9.61
C GLY A 133 -8.22 13.61 8.42
N GLY A 134 -7.10 13.89 7.74
CA GLY A 134 -6.57 13.06 6.64
C GLY A 134 -6.17 11.64 7.06
N ARG A 135 -5.81 10.79 6.09
CA ARG A 135 -5.48 9.37 6.33
C ARG A 135 -4.19 8.98 5.62
N ILE A 136 -3.35 8.22 6.31
CA ILE A 136 -2.20 7.53 5.72
C ILE A 136 -2.35 6.03 6.03
N VAL A 137 -2.42 5.20 5.00
CA VAL A 137 -2.42 3.74 5.15
C VAL A 137 -1.22 3.18 4.40
N THR A 138 -0.44 2.33 5.06
CA THR A 138 0.76 1.73 4.48
C THR A 138 0.58 0.23 4.37
N ILE A 139 1.03 -0.39 3.28
CA ILE A 139 0.99 -1.84 3.07
C ILE A 139 2.33 -2.45 3.51
N GLY A 140 2.26 -3.17 4.61
CA GLY A 140 3.35 -3.94 5.20
C GLY A 140 3.48 -5.35 4.65
N SER A 141 3.65 -6.31 5.57
CA SER A 141 3.66 -7.76 5.31
C SER A 141 3.48 -8.53 6.62
N CYS A 142 2.81 -9.66 6.61
CA CYS A 142 2.75 -10.60 7.74
C CYS A 142 4.14 -11.10 8.19
N MET A 143 5.14 -11.05 7.30
CA MET A 143 6.52 -11.40 7.61
C MET A 143 7.17 -10.49 8.67
N THR A 144 6.58 -9.34 8.99
CA THR A 144 7.02 -8.49 10.11
C THR A 144 6.72 -9.12 11.47
N GLN A 145 5.75 -10.03 11.53
CA GLN A 145 5.28 -10.70 12.75
C GLN A 145 5.79 -12.14 12.83
N ARG A 146 5.85 -12.86 11.71
CA ARG A 146 6.36 -14.23 11.62
C ARG A 146 7.11 -14.46 10.32
N VAL A 147 8.39 -14.79 10.42
CA VAL A 147 9.23 -15.19 9.28
C VAL A 147 9.17 -16.71 9.15
N PRO A 148 8.54 -17.26 8.10
CA PRO A 148 8.27 -18.71 8.02
C PRO A 148 9.51 -19.55 7.67
N GLY A 149 10.59 -18.92 7.19
CA GLY A 149 11.79 -19.64 6.76
C GLY A 149 12.90 -18.71 6.27
N PRO A 150 14.02 -19.26 5.82
CA PRO A 150 15.16 -18.49 5.33
C PRO A 150 14.86 -17.79 4.00
N GLY A 151 15.71 -16.80 3.65
CA GLY A 151 15.67 -16.12 2.34
C GLY A 151 14.84 -14.83 2.30
N ALA A 152 14.21 -14.43 3.40
CA ALA A 152 13.39 -13.20 3.44
C ALA A 152 14.03 -12.04 4.20
N THR A 153 15.30 -12.11 4.56
CA THR A 153 15.97 -11.17 5.46
C THR A 153 15.82 -9.71 5.01
N LEU A 154 16.18 -9.40 3.77
CA LEU A 154 16.12 -8.04 3.24
C LEU A 154 14.69 -7.53 3.14
N TYR A 155 13.78 -8.35 2.61
CA TYR A 155 12.38 -7.98 2.48
C TYR A 155 11.74 -7.72 3.85
N THR A 156 11.90 -8.64 4.80
CA THR A 156 11.36 -8.50 6.16
C THR A 156 11.91 -7.25 6.85
N MET A 157 13.22 -7.02 6.79
CA MET A 157 13.85 -5.81 7.33
C MET A 157 13.20 -4.55 6.76
N SER A 158 13.01 -4.48 5.45
CA SER A 158 12.41 -3.32 4.80
C SER A 158 10.95 -3.08 5.19
N LYS A 159 10.15 -4.15 5.34
CA LYS A 159 8.75 -4.05 5.76
C LYS A 159 8.60 -3.76 7.26
N THR A 160 9.50 -4.27 8.10
CA THR A 160 9.51 -3.97 9.54
C THR A 160 9.83 -2.50 9.82
N ALA A 161 10.64 -1.84 9.01
CA ALA A 161 10.90 -0.40 9.13
C ALA A 161 9.61 0.44 9.10
N LEU A 162 8.57 -0.03 8.39
CA LEU A 162 7.29 0.67 8.27
C LEU A 162 6.48 0.69 9.58
N THR A 163 6.69 -0.28 10.47
CA THR A 163 6.08 -0.30 11.81
C THR A 163 6.52 0.94 12.63
N GLY A 164 7.83 1.20 12.68
CA GLY A 164 8.36 2.38 13.37
C GLY A 164 7.89 3.69 12.74
N LEU A 165 7.94 3.76 11.41
CA LEU A 165 7.46 4.93 10.66
C LEU A 165 5.98 5.22 10.93
N THR A 166 5.12 4.20 10.89
CA THR A 166 3.67 4.35 11.13
C THR A 166 3.37 4.89 12.52
N LYS A 167 4.04 4.36 13.55
CA LYS A 167 3.88 4.81 14.94
C LYS A 167 4.36 6.26 15.13
N ALA A 168 5.47 6.64 14.49
CA ALA A 168 5.99 8.00 14.53
C ALA A 168 5.04 8.99 13.85
N LEU A 169 4.56 8.67 12.63
CA LEU A 169 3.58 9.48 11.91
C LEU A 169 2.28 9.69 12.71
N ALA A 170 1.78 8.64 13.37
CA ALA A 170 0.58 8.73 14.20
C ALA A 170 0.77 9.72 15.36
N ARG A 171 1.96 9.77 15.98
CA ARG A 171 2.28 10.73 17.04
C ARG A 171 2.45 12.15 16.51
N GLU A 172 3.13 12.29 15.39
CA GLU A 172 3.46 13.61 14.83
C GLU A 172 2.24 14.31 14.23
N LEU A 173 1.36 13.53 13.55
CA LEU A 173 0.22 14.08 12.82
C LEU A 173 -1.10 14.02 13.59
N GLY A 174 -1.12 13.33 14.74
CA GLY A 174 -2.34 13.11 15.53
C GLY A 174 -3.00 14.40 16.03
N GLY A 175 -2.22 15.45 16.31
CA GLY A 175 -2.75 16.77 16.70
C GLY A 175 -3.64 17.43 15.63
N ARG A 176 -3.50 17.00 14.36
CA ARG A 176 -4.34 17.39 13.23
C ARG A 176 -5.46 16.40 12.94
N GLY A 177 -5.66 15.40 13.78
CA GLY A 177 -6.62 14.33 13.54
C GLY A 177 -6.26 13.42 12.35
N ILE A 178 -5.04 13.53 11.81
CA ILE A 178 -4.56 12.65 10.75
C ILE A 178 -4.20 11.30 11.36
N THR A 179 -4.75 10.22 10.80
CA THR A 179 -4.40 8.86 11.24
C THR A 179 -3.38 8.22 10.32
N ALA A 180 -2.47 7.43 10.89
CA ALA A 180 -1.49 6.63 10.16
C ALA A 180 -1.55 5.18 10.65
N ASN A 181 -1.82 4.24 9.74
CA ASN A 181 -1.99 2.82 10.08
C ASN A 181 -1.27 1.92 9.08
N LEU A 182 -0.98 0.69 9.51
CA LEU A 182 -0.24 -0.30 8.74
C LEU A 182 -1.09 -1.57 8.56
N VAL A 183 -1.21 -2.04 7.33
CA VAL A 183 -1.89 -3.29 6.98
C VAL A 183 -0.84 -4.33 6.59
N HIS A 184 -0.89 -5.50 7.18
CA HIS A 184 0.01 -6.62 6.92
C HIS A 184 -0.71 -7.73 6.15
N PRO A 185 -0.61 -7.75 4.80
CA PRO A 185 -1.12 -8.86 4.02
C PRO A 185 -0.33 -10.15 4.30
N GLY A 186 -1.04 -11.28 4.30
CA GLY A 186 -0.46 -12.61 4.18
C GLY A 186 -0.14 -12.99 2.73
N PRO A 187 -0.09 -14.29 2.41
CA PRO A 187 -0.09 -14.75 1.04
C PRO A 187 -1.37 -14.30 0.32
N VAL A 188 -1.23 -13.43 -0.66
CA VAL A 188 -2.32 -12.87 -1.47
C VAL A 188 -2.07 -13.19 -2.92
N ASP A 189 -3.09 -13.67 -3.62
CA ASP A 189 -3.03 -14.02 -5.04
C ASP A 189 -2.84 -12.77 -5.91
N THR A 190 -1.61 -12.59 -6.36
CA THR A 190 -1.17 -11.43 -7.16
C THR A 190 -0.09 -11.87 -8.14
N ASP A 191 0.24 -11.03 -9.11
CA ASP A 191 1.38 -11.28 -10.02
C ASP A 191 2.71 -11.45 -9.26
N MET A 192 2.85 -10.84 -8.08
CA MET A 192 4.05 -10.96 -7.26
C MET A 192 4.12 -12.31 -6.53
N ASN A 193 2.98 -12.87 -6.17
CA ASN A 193 2.85 -14.12 -5.42
C ASN A 193 1.58 -14.86 -5.86
N PRO A 194 1.60 -15.54 -7.05
CA PRO A 194 0.43 -16.25 -7.56
C PRO A 194 0.04 -17.45 -6.68
N ALA A 195 -1.27 -17.67 -6.50
CA ALA A 195 -1.79 -18.79 -5.71
C ALA A 195 -1.57 -20.16 -6.37
N ASP A 196 -1.25 -20.19 -7.65
CA ASP A 196 -0.81 -21.36 -8.42
C ASP A 196 0.70 -21.36 -8.70
N GLY A 197 1.43 -20.41 -8.11
CA GLY A 197 2.86 -20.23 -8.30
C GLY A 197 3.71 -21.23 -7.47
N PRO A 198 5.02 -21.25 -7.72
CA PRO A 198 5.94 -22.23 -7.11
C PRO A 198 6.05 -22.11 -5.58
N LEU A 199 5.70 -20.95 -5.00
CA LEU A 199 5.73 -20.74 -3.56
C LEU A 199 4.43 -21.15 -2.85
N ALA A 200 3.32 -21.30 -3.60
CA ALA A 200 2.00 -21.57 -3.04
C ALA A 200 1.92 -22.87 -2.20
N PRO A 201 2.52 -24.01 -2.61
CA PRO A 201 2.49 -25.22 -1.79
C PRO A 201 3.14 -25.07 -0.42
N GLY A 202 4.14 -24.20 -0.30
CA GLY A 202 4.81 -23.90 0.97
C GLY A 202 4.11 -22.84 1.82
N GLN A 203 3.35 -21.96 1.21
CA GLN A 203 2.69 -20.84 1.91
C GLN A 203 1.26 -21.17 2.36
N THR A 204 0.50 -21.90 1.57
CA THR A 204 -0.90 -22.25 1.88
C THR A 204 -1.05 -22.94 3.24
N PRO A 205 -0.24 -23.94 3.60
CA PRO A 205 -0.35 -24.62 4.91
C PRO A 205 0.02 -23.74 6.11
N LEU A 206 0.68 -22.60 5.87
CA LEU A 206 1.04 -21.66 6.94
C LEU A 206 -0.15 -20.75 7.32
N THR A 207 -1.18 -20.68 6.50
CA THR A 207 -2.39 -19.92 6.81
C THR A 207 -3.39 -20.78 7.56
N ALA A 208 -3.97 -20.27 8.63
CA ALA A 208 -5.02 -20.99 9.37
C ALA A 208 -6.27 -21.24 8.52
N LEU A 209 -6.55 -20.34 7.54
CA LEU A 209 -7.68 -20.49 6.62
C LEU A 209 -7.40 -21.44 5.45
N GLY A 210 -6.17 -21.96 5.30
CA GLY A 210 -5.79 -22.96 4.28
C GLY A 210 -5.87 -22.45 2.84
N ARG A 211 -5.80 -21.14 2.62
CA ARG A 211 -5.85 -20.54 1.27
C ARG A 211 -5.10 -19.22 1.20
N PHE A 212 -4.79 -18.81 0.00
CA PHE A 212 -4.38 -17.42 -0.26
C PHE A 212 -5.57 -16.46 -0.08
N GLY A 213 -5.28 -15.25 0.37
CA GLY A 213 -6.23 -14.15 0.31
C GLY A 213 -6.35 -13.59 -1.10
N THR A 214 -7.36 -12.77 -1.31
CA THR A 214 -7.54 -12.00 -2.54
C THR A 214 -7.11 -10.55 -2.33
N PRO A 215 -6.71 -9.82 -3.39
CA PRO A 215 -6.46 -8.38 -3.30
C PRO A 215 -7.64 -7.58 -2.73
N ASP A 216 -8.88 -8.00 -3.00
CA ASP A 216 -10.09 -7.34 -2.50
C ASP A 216 -10.26 -7.50 -0.98
N GLU A 217 -9.80 -8.60 -0.38
CA GLU A 217 -9.83 -8.78 1.08
C GLU A 217 -8.91 -7.77 1.78
N VAL A 218 -7.72 -7.52 1.21
CA VAL A 218 -6.82 -6.48 1.72
C VAL A 218 -7.38 -5.07 1.47
N ALA A 219 -7.93 -4.82 0.28
CA ALA A 219 -8.55 -3.55 -0.06
C ALA A 219 -9.72 -3.19 0.86
N SER A 220 -10.45 -4.20 1.39
CA SER A 220 -11.53 -3.99 2.35
C SER A 220 -11.03 -3.42 3.68
N MET A 221 -9.89 -3.89 4.19
CA MET A 221 -9.26 -3.31 5.39
C MET A 221 -8.77 -1.88 5.12
N VAL A 222 -8.16 -1.63 3.95
CA VAL A 222 -7.74 -0.27 3.58
C VAL A 222 -8.95 0.65 3.51
N ALA A 223 -10.05 0.23 2.90
CA ALA A 223 -11.29 1.02 2.83
C ALA A 223 -11.84 1.36 4.21
N PHE A 224 -11.86 0.40 5.14
CA PHE A 224 -12.24 0.66 6.53
C PHE A 224 -11.35 1.73 7.17
N LEU A 225 -10.02 1.58 7.06
CA LEU A 225 -9.05 2.50 7.70
C LEU A 225 -9.08 3.91 7.10
N THR A 226 -9.49 4.06 5.86
CA THR A 226 -9.64 5.37 5.20
C THR A 226 -11.01 6.00 5.42
N GLY A 227 -11.97 5.22 5.88
CA GLY A 227 -13.34 5.64 6.13
C GLY A 227 -13.54 6.40 7.45
N PRO A 228 -14.75 6.94 7.65
CA PRO A 228 -15.10 7.73 8.84
C PRO A 228 -15.17 6.89 10.13
N GLU A 229 -15.37 5.57 10.04
CA GLU A 229 -15.49 4.69 11.20
C GLU A 229 -14.15 4.45 11.91
N ALA A 230 -13.01 4.62 11.18
CA ALA A 230 -11.67 4.43 11.71
C ALA A 230 -11.03 5.70 12.31
N ARG A 231 -11.81 6.75 12.63
CA ARG A 231 -11.29 8.04 13.12
C ARG A 231 -10.49 7.97 14.41
N TYR A 232 -10.70 6.94 15.22
CA TYR A 232 -9.98 6.73 16.48
C TYR A 232 -8.91 5.63 16.37
N VAL A 233 -8.61 5.16 15.14
CA VAL A 233 -7.63 4.13 14.86
C VAL A 233 -6.38 4.79 14.26
N THR A 234 -5.28 4.84 15.02
CA THR A 234 -4.01 5.39 14.56
C THR A 234 -2.82 4.72 15.23
N GLY A 235 -1.69 4.60 14.53
CA GLY A 235 -0.48 3.92 14.99
C GLY A 235 -0.64 2.40 15.09
N ALA A 236 -1.71 1.84 14.53
CA ALA A 236 -2.07 0.44 14.66
C ALA A 236 -1.60 -0.38 13.46
N GLU A 237 -1.43 -1.68 13.72
CA GLU A 237 -1.03 -2.70 12.76
C GLU A 237 -2.14 -3.74 12.63
N PHE A 238 -2.59 -4.02 11.39
CA PHE A 238 -3.70 -4.92 11.11
C PHE A 238 -3.26 -6.06 10.20
N SER A 239 -3.34 -7.28 10.66
CA SER A 239 -3.09 -8.47 9.83
C SER A 239 -4.33 -8.81 9.00
N VAL A 240 -4.10 -8.98 7.68
CA VAL A 240 -5.07 -9.53 6.72
C VAL A 240 -4.36 -10.71 6.04
N ASP A 241 -4.14 -11.76 6.79
CA ASP A 241 -3.15 -12.79 6.47
C ASP A 241 -3.69 -14.23 6.56
N GLY A 242 -4.98 -14.39 6.79
CA GLY A 242 -5.59 -15.70 6.95
C GLY A 242 -5.06 -16.50 8.14
N GLY A 243 -4.51 -15.80 9.17
CA GLY A 243 -3.91 -16.42 10.33
C GLY A 243 -2.48 -16.96 10.10
N HIS A 244 -1.77 -16.42 9.11
CA HIS A 244 -0.38 -16.81 8.83
C HIS A 244 0.58 -16.48 9.99
N ALA A 245 0.34 -15.40 10.71
CA ALA A 245 1.18 -14.94 11.81
C ALA A 245 0.67 -15.38 13.20
N ALA A 246 -0.43 -16.11 13.26
CA ALA A 246 -1.01 -16.62 14.50
C ALA A 246 -0.18 -17.76 15.12
#